data_933c9c59ae8d3b1e2ac1b475d506ba3e
#
_entry.id   933c9c59ae8d3b1e2ac1b475d506ba3e
#
_cell.length_a   1.000
_cell.length_b   1.000
_cell.length_c   1.000
_cell.angle_alpha   90.00
_cell.angle_beta   90.00
_cell.angle_gamma   90.00
#
_symmetry.space_group_name_H-M   'P 1'
#
loop_
_entity.id
_entity.type
_entity.pdbx_description
1 polymer ?
#
loop_
_entity_poly.entity_id
_entity_poly.type
_entity_poly.pdbx_seq_one_letter_code
_entity_poly.pdbx_strand_id
1 'polypeptide(L)'
;MNNINFRLNPYTYVRKYSDYFYLENQVSHLHAKLPTDKFKWLSVVNHGLTYNIEYLHKDESDFQEVVKIIQQLHEAWIIDIEDVPISMERRFSYANKREIERRFEDFPEIGIATPNEKPYLRNLQIELTDACNERCIHCYLPNAKKDTSKALTKEQAIDILRQYREMEGLKVVFSGGEILLYPYFFDVIEECKRLNLMILLQSNLLSLTERDIQRIKELEVFNVQVSLYSTDAHIHESITQRKGSFAKTKHNLELLIQNNIPAMISCPVMDVNFPTVQDLRRYADEMQLDIYFDFMMMAGCDGCSNNLTTRIDLNLVKDAVKFRLETNPAYVNAISISRTLEEALSKKYARRRTMCNILSASLCIDSDGSIYPCPGWNALKLGNINSATLSEVWDSNAADKLRKIGIKDFAKCQVCDKLNFCDMCVVYNFNENGNLFDICNRFCEMAEILRECVIEKYNELH
;
A
#
# COMPACT_ATOMS: atom_id res chain seq x y z
N MET A 1 -22.98 12.65 -32.54
CA MET A 1 -23.32 11.48 -31.69
C MET A 1 -22.89 11.80 -30.27
N ASN A 2 -23.74 12.43 -29.50
CA ASN A 2 -23.35 12.95 -28.16
C ASN A 2 -24.09 12.25 -27.02
N ASN A 3 -24.92 11.27 -27.35
CA ASN A 3 -25.71 10.53 -26.37
C ASN A 3 -24.92 9.35 -25.79
N ILE A 4 -24.12 9.60 -24.73
CA ILE A 4 -23.32 8.57 -24.07
C ILE A 4 -24.01 8.17 -22.77
N ASN A 5 -24.47 6.93 -22.71
CA ASN A 5 -24.92 6.30 -21.49
C ASN A 5 -23.77 5.57 -20.83
N PHE A 6 -23.57 5.78 -19.53
CA PHE A 6 -22.53 5.16 -18.76
C PHE A 6 -22.98 4.76 -17.36
N ARG A 7 -22.24 3.86 -16.75
CA ARG A 7 -22.38 3.47 -15.33
C ARG A 7 -21.00 3.36 -14.67
N LEU A 8 -20.93 3.49 -13.36
CA LEU A 8 -19.72 3.15 -12.62
C LEU A 8 -19.42 1.66 -12.79
N ASN A 9 -18.16 1.34 -13.06
CA ASN A 9 -17.72 -0.05 -12.98
C ASN A 9 -17.88 -0.54 -11.52
N PRO A 10 -18.33 -1.79 -11.28
CA PRO A 10 -18.58 -2.31 -9.94
C PRO A 10 -17.38 -2.22 -8.98
N TYR A 11 -16.17 -2.21 -9.53
CA TYR A 11 -14.90 -2.15 -8.77
C TYR A 11 -14.33 -0.73 -8.64
N THR A 12 -15.11 0.30 -8.96
CA THR A 12 -14.69 1.71 -8.86
C THR A 12 -15.19 2.32 -7.57
N TYR A 13 -14.31 3.03 -6.88
CA TYR A 13 -14.60 3.81 -5.68
C TYR A 13 -14.57 5.29 -6.02
N VAL A 14 -15.57 6.04 -5.54
CA VAL A 14 -15.67 7.49 -5.73
C VAL A 14 -15.61 8.17 -4.38
N ARG A 15 -14.78 9.22 -4.27
CA ARG A 15 -14.69 10.08 -3.08
C ARG A 15 -14.80 11.53 -3.51
N LYS A 16 -15.52 12.32 -2.71
CA LYS A 16 -15.68 13.76 -2.92
C LYS A 16 -14.83 14.52 -1.92
N TYR A 17 -13.77 15.14 -2.39
CA TYR A 17 -12.98 16.09 -1.62
C TYR A 17 -13.43 17.53 -1.92
N SER A 18 -12.86 18.54 -1.25
CA SER A 18 -13.29 19.94 -1.44
C SER A 18 -13.14 20.41 -2.89
N ASP A 19 -12.04 20.02 -3.55
CA ASP A 19 -11.63 20.61 -4.82
C ASP A 19 -11.79 19.64 -5.99
N TYR A 20 -11.88 18.33 -5.72
CA TYR A 20 -11.96 17.31 -6.75
C TYR A 20 -12.71 16.06 -6.29
N PHE A 21 -13.23 15.33 -7.26
CA PHE A 21 -13.61 13.93 -7.09
C PHE A 21 -12.40 13.04 -7.35
N TYR A 22 -12.19 12.09 -6.47
CA TYR A 22 -11.20 11.04 -6.64
C TYR A 22 -11.92 9.72 -6.97
N LEU A 23 -11.57 9.15 -8.12
CA LEU A 23 -12.11 7.87 -8.58
C LEU A 23 -10.95 6.89 -8.68
N GLU A 24 -11.10 5.68 -8.14
CA GLU A 24 -10.08 4.62 -8.23
C GLU A 24 -10.75 3.28 -8.53
N ASN A 25 -10.27 2.59 -9.55
CA ASN A 25 -10.71 1.24 -9.86
C ASN A 25 -9.72 0.22 -9.26
N GLN A 26 -10.24 -0.70 -8.43
CA GLN A 26 -9.39 -1.65 -7.71
C GLN A 26 -8.80 -2.76 -8.59
N VAL A 27 -9.27 -2.96 -9.82
CA VAL A 27 -8.77 -3.99 -10.73
C VAL A 27 -7.70 -3.44 -11.67
N SER A 28 -7.95 -2.29 -12.29
CA SER A 28 -6.96 -1.63 -13.16
C SER A 28 -5.89 -0.87 -12.38
N HIS A 29 -6.09 -0.62 -11.09
CA HIS A 29 -5.26 0.23 -10.22
C HIS A 29 -5.13 1.69 -10.70
N LEU A 30 -5.95 2.09 -11.68
CA LEU A 30 -5.97 3.43 -12.21
C LEU A 30 -6.91 4.33 -11.40
N HIS A 31 -6.55 5.60 -11.36
CA HIS A 31 -7.33 6.62 -10.69
C HIS A 31 -7.48 7.88 -11.53
N ALA A 32 -8.49 8.68 -11.20
CA ALA A 32 -8.75 9.97 -11.81
C ALA A 32 -9.00 11.03 -10.73
N LYS A 33 -8.58 12.28 -11.01
CA LYS A 33 -8.88 13.47 -10.20
C LYS A 33 -9.63 14.46 -11.07
N LEU A 34 -10.90 14.67 -10.79
CA LEU A 34 -11.79 15.53 -11.58
C LEU A 34 -12.29 16.70 -10.75
N PRO A 35 -12.12 17.96 -11.20
CA PRO A 35 -12.52 19.15 -10.46
C PRO A 35 -14.00 19.14 -10.07
N THR A 36 -14.32 19.49 -8.81
CA THR A 36 -15.70 19.45 -8.30
C THR A 36 -16.60 20.47 -8.97
N ASP A 37 -16.09 21.63 -9.39
CA ASP A 37 -16.86 22.66 -10.07
C ASP A 37 -17.33 22.25 -11.46
N LYS A 38 -16.49 21.52 -12.21
CA LYS A 38 -16.77 21.02 -13.57
C LYS A 38 -17.57 19.71 -13.56
N PHE A 39 -17.26 18.81 -12.62
CA PHE A 39 -17.85 17.46 -12.56
C PHE A 39 -18.87 17.29 -11.41
N LYS A 40 -19.65 18.35 -11.10
CA LYS A 40 -20.66 18.35 -10.01
C LYS A 40 -21.60 17.16 -10.04
N TRP A 41 -21.91 16.65 -11.22
CA TRP A 41 -22.80 15.53 -11.45
C TRP A 41 -22.26 14.19 -10.88
N LEU A 42 -20.96 14.07 -10.64
CA LEU A 42 -20.41 12.88 -9.95
C LEU A 42 -20.94 12.69 -8.53
N SER A 43 -21.45 13.76 -7.91
CA SER A 43 -22.07 13.65 -6.56
C SER A 43 -23.38 12.85 -6.53
N VAL A 44 -24.02 12.64 -7.68
CA VAL A 44 -25.28 11.86 -7.80
C VAL A 44 -25.09 10.51 -8.47
N VAL A 45 -23.86 10.21 -8.93
CA VAL A 45 -23.58 8.94 -9.62
C VAL A 45 -23.36 7.84 -8.58
N ASN A 46 -24.16 6.80 -8.67
CA ASN A 46 -24.16 5.65 -7.77
C ASN A 46 -23.96 4.35 -8.55
N HIS A 47 -23.45 3.33 -7.88
CA HIS A 47 -23.35 2.00 -8.48
C HIS A 47 -24.69 1.43 -8.89
N GLY A 48 -24.68 0.64 -9.97
CA GLY A 48 -25.85 -0.08 -10.46
C GLY A 48 -26.87 0.77 -11.25
N LEU A 49 -26.62 2.08 -11.40
CA LEU A 49 -27.47 2.97 -12.19
C LEU A 49 -26.75 3.41 -13.46
N THR A 50 -27.52 3.53 -14.55
CA THR A 50 -27.06 4.09 -15.83
C THR A 50 -27.40 5.58 -15.89
N TYR A 51 -26.45 6.36 -16.37
CA TYR A 51 -26.54 7.81 -16.49
C TYR A 51 -26.27 8.25 -17.92
N ASN A 52 -26.96 9.28 -18.36
CA ASN A 52 -26.72 9.89 -19.66
C ASN A 52 -25.97 11.22 -19.47
N ILE A 53 -24.84 11.39 -20.18
CA ILE A 53 -23.98 12.56 -19.98
C ILE A 53 -24.63 13.87 -20.41
N GLU A 54 -25.47 13.88 -21.44
CA GLU A 54 -26.16 15.09 -21.88
C GLU A 54 -27.13 15.63 -20.82
N TYR A 55 -27.74 14.76 -20.02
CA TYR A 55 -28.62 15.18 -18.91
C TYR A 55 -27.84 15.64 -17.68
N LEU A 56 -26.65 15.08 -17.47
CA LEU A 56 -25.82 15.37 -16.29
C LEU A 56 -24.96 16.62 -16.49
N HIS A 57 -24.40 16.82 -17.69
CA HIS A 57 -23.54 17.93 -18.03
C HIS A 57 -24.20 18.80 -19.10
N LYS A 58 -24.73 19.96 -18.69
CA LYS A 58 -25.52 20.85 -19.53
C LYS A 58 -24.73 22.03 -20.10
N ASP A 59 -23.47 22.16 -19.74
CA ASP A 59 -22.61 23.22 -20.26
C ASP A 59 -22.07 22.81 -21.63
N GLU A 60 -22.49 23.50 -22.67
CA GLU A 60 -22.07 23.22 -24.05
C GLU A 60 -20.64 23.65 -24.31
N SER A 61 -20.09 24.57 -23.52
CA SER A 61 -18.78 25.19 -23.78
C SER A 61 -17.61 24.21 -23.63
N ASP A 62 -17.72 23.22 -22.74
CA ASP A 62 -16.68 22.22 -22.47
C ASP A 62 -17.14 20.76 -22.66
N PHE A 63 -18.34 20.56 -23.26
CA PHE A 63 -18.94 19.25 -23.45
C PHE A 63 -18.02 18.25 -24.16
N GLN A 64 -17.29 18.67 -25.19
CA GLN A 64 -16.36 17.82 -25.94
C GLN A 64 -15.19 17.35 -25.07
N GLU A 65 -14.71 18.21 -24.18
CA GLU A 65 -13.65 17.83 -23.23
C GLU A 65 -14.16 16.81 -22.22
N VAL A 66 -15.38 16.99 -21.71
CA VAL A 66 -16.03 16.04 -20.79
C VAL A 66 -16.24 14.69 -21.47
N VAL A 67 -16.69 14.65 -22.73
CA VAL A 67 -16.82 13.44 -23.52
C VAL A 67 -15.49 12.70 -23.65
N LYS A 68 -14.38 13.42 -23.90
CA LYS A 68 -13.04 12.84 -23.97
C LYS A 68 -12.64 12.22 -22.63
N ILE A 69 -12.91 12.92 -21.52
CA ILE A 69 -12.64 12.39 -20.17
C ILE A 69 -13.48 11.14 -19.90
N ILE A 70 -14.76 11.12 -20.25
CA ILE A 70 -15.63 9.94 -20.15
C ILE A 70 -15.03 8.74 -20.91
N GLN A 71 -14.50 8.96 -22.10
CA GLN A 71 -13.83 7.91 -22.88
C GLN A 71 -12.57 7.40 -22.15
N GLN A 72 -11.73 8.30 -21.63
CA GLN A 72 -10.53 7.92 -20.84
C GLN A 72 -10.92 7.14 -19.58
N LEU A 73 -11.95 7.56 -18.87
CA LEU A 73 -12.47 6.83 -17.70
C LEU A 73 -12.96 5.43 -18.07
N HIS A 74 -13.58 5.27 -19.25
CA HIS A 74 -13.99 3.97 -19.76
C HIS A 74 -12.78 3.08 -20.09
N GLU A 75 -11.78 3.61 -20.78
CA GLU A 75 -10.54 2.89 -21.10
C GLU A 75 -9.79 2.49 -19.82
N ALA A 76 -9.83 3.30 -18.77
CA ALA A 76 -9.23 3.04 -17.46
C ALA A 76 -10.05 2.08 -16.57
N TRP A 77 -11.17 1.57 -17.04
CA TRP A 77 -12.12 0.71 -16.31
C TRP A 77 -12.82 1.39 -15.11
N ILE A 78 -12.76 2.70 -15.04
CA ILE A 78 -13.45 3.47 -13.99
C ILE A 78 -14.96 3.50 -14.22
N ILE A 79 -15.38 3.60 -15.49
CA ILE A 79 -16.78 3.51 -15.90
C ILE A 79 -16.94 2.50 -17.05
N ASP A 80 -18.18 2.05 -17.25
CA ASP A 80 -18.60 1.28 -18.41
C ASP A 80 -19.55 2.15 -19.27
N ILE A 81 -19.26 2.29 -20.58
CA ILE A 81 -20.15 2.96 -21.53
C ILE A 81 -21.05 1.87 -22.13
N GLU A 82 -22.37 2.10 -22.12
CA GLU A 82 -23.34 1.20 -22.76
C GLU A 82 -23.08 1.14 -24.27
N ASP A 83 -23.39 -0.02 -24.88
CA ASP A 83 -23.20 -0.29 -26.31
C ASP A 83 -21.75 -0.26 -26.80
N VAL A 84 -20.78 0.00 -25.95
CA VAL A 84 -19.35 -0.16 -26.28
C VAL A 84 -18.92 -1.57 -25.88
N PRO A 85 -18.49 -2.42 -26.84
CA PRO A 85 -18.01 -3.76 -26.54
C PRO A 85 -16.84 -3.73 -25.54
N ILE A 86 -16.96 -4.54 -24.50
CA ILE A 86 -15.88 -4.72 -23.53
C ILE A 86 -14.94 -5.79 -24.10
N SER A 87 -13.73 -5.41 -24.49
CA SER A 87 -12.74 -6.30 -25.10
C SER A 87 -12.19 -7.36 -24.15
N MET A 88 -12.38 -7.18 -22.85
CA MET A 88 -11.88 -8.05 -21.80
C MET A 88 -12.78 -7.96 -20.57
N GLU A 89 -12.95 -9.07 -19.85
CA GLU A 89 -13.73 -9.06 -18.62
C GLU A 89 -13.07 -8.16 -17.57
N ARG A 90 -13.84 -7.14 -17.12
CA ARG A 90 -13.33 -6.08 -16.22
C ARG A 90 -13.41 -6.50 -14.76
N ARG A 91 -12.90 -7.68 -14.44
CA ARG A 91 -12.73 -8.17 -13.06
C ARG A 91 -11.34 -8.80 -12.90
N PHE A 92 -10.89 -8.89 -11.65
CA PHE A 92 -9.64 -9.55 -11.36
C PHE A 92 -9.74 -11.06 -11.60
N SER A 93 -8.73 -11.61 -12.27
CA SER A 93 -8.41 -13.04 -12.25
C SER A 93 -6.91 -13.22 -12.53
N TYR A 94 -6.31 -14.27 -11.99
CA TYR A 94 -4.90 -14.58 -12.29
C TYR A 94 -4.68 -14.92 -13.76
N ALA A 95 -5.69 -15.39 -14.46
CA ALA A 95 -5.59 -15.67 -15.90
C ALA A 95 -5.41 -14.39 -16.74
N ASN A 96 -5.95 -13.26 -16.31
CA ASN A 96 -5.88 -11.99 -17.04
C ASN A 96 -4.98 -10.94 -16.39
N LYS A 97 -4.36 -11.23 -15.24
CA LYS A 97 -3.53 -10.28 -14.50
C LYS A 97 -2.43 -9.65 -15.36
N ARG A 98 -1.63 -10.45 -16.07
CA ARG A 98 -0.55 -9.95 -16.94
C ARG A 98 -1.07 -9.09 -18.11
N GLU A 99 -2.26 -9.40 -18.63
CA GLU A 99 -2.90 -8.59 -19.66
C GLU A 99 -3.35 -7.23 -19.11
N ILE A 100 -3.89 -7.21 -17.90
CA ILE A 100 -4.27 -5.97 -17.19
C ILE A 100 -3.03 -5.11 -16.97
N GLU A 101 -1.95 -5.68 -16.40
CA GLU A 101 -0.70 -4.98 -16.12
C GLU A 101 -0.13 -4.37 -17.41
N ARG A 102 0.04 -5.14 -18.47
CA ARG A 102 0.55 -4.68 -19.76
C ARG A 102 -0.31 -3.59 -20.38
N ARG A 103 -1.65 -3.69 -20.27
CA ARG A 103 -2.57 -2.71 -20.83
C ARG A 103 -2.44 -1.35 -20.15
N PHE A 104 -2.13 -1.31 -18.87
CA PHE A 104 -2.13 -0.10 -18.07
C PHE A 104 -0.73 0.39 -17.67
N GLU A 105 0.34 -0.25 -18.11
CA GLU A 105 1.71 0.08 -17.76
C GLU A 105 2.06 1.56 -18.04
N ASP A 106 1.66 2.07 -19.20
CA ASP A 106 1.91 3.45 -19.64
C ASP A 106 0.63 4.29 -19.75
N PHE A 107 -0.42 3.91 -19.00
CA PHE A 107 -1.68 4.63 -19.11
C PHE A 107 -1.53 6.08 -18.57
N PRO A 108 -1.97 7.09 -19.35
CA PRO A 108 -1.81 8.48 -18.95
C PRO A 108 -2.65 8.82 -17.72
N GLU A 109 -2.12 9.69 -16.86
CA GLU A 109 -2.85 10.20 -15.70
C GLU A 109 -4.12 10.94 -16.16
N ILE A 110 -5.28 10.59 -15.55
CA ILE A 110 -6.58 11.21 -15.89
C ILE A 110 -6.86 12.30 -14.87
N GLY A 111 -7.05 13.55 -15.37
CA GLY A 111 -7.46 14.68 -14.57
C GLY A 111 -6.39 15.74 -14.37
N ILE A 112 -6.51 16.53 -13.31
CA ILE A 112 -5.69 17.70 -13.06
C ILE A 112 -4.75 17.45 -11.88
N ALA A 113 -3.46 17.72 -12.08
CA ALA A 113 -2.51 17.80 -10.98
C ALA A 113 -2.83 19.02 -10.10
N THR A 114 -3.05 18.78 -8.79
CA THR A 114 -3.29 19.83 -7.81
C THR A 114 -2.03 20.09 -7.00
N PRO A 115 -1.26 21.16 -7.28
CA PRO A 115 0.05 21.39 -6.63
C PRO A 115 -0.01 21.65 -5.13
N ASN A 116 -1.15 22.09 -4.60
CA ASN A 116 -1.37 22.46 -3.19
C ASN A 116 -2.53 21.70 -2.58
N GLU A 117 -2.55 20.40 -2.76
CA GLU A 117 -3.64 19.56 -2.27
C GLU A 117 -3.68 19.54 -0.74
N LYS A 118 -4.85 19.83 -0.15
CA LYS A 118 -5.10 19.60 1.27
C LYS A 118 -4.88 18.11 1.56
N PRO A 119 -4.23 17.73 2.68
CA PRO A 119 -4.07 16.32 3.03
C PRO A 119 -5.44 15.70 3.35
N TYR A 120 -5.77 14.58 2.67
CA TYR A 120 -6.97 13.78 2.94
C TYR A 120 -6.58 12.41 3.45
N LEU A 121 -7.27 11.92 4.48
CA LEU A 121 -7.05 10.60 5.06
C LEU A 121 -7.58 9.51 4.12
N ARG A 122 -6.79 9.09 3.15
CA ARG A 122 -7.16 8.08 2.15
C ARG A 122 -6.87 6.64 2.55
N ASN A 123 -5.92 6.44 3.45
CA ASN A 123 -5.52 5.11 3.91
C ASN A 123 -5.57 5.06 5.44
N LEU A 124 -6.25 4.08 5.98
CA LEU A 124 -6.31 3.84 7.42
C LEU A 124 -5.81 2.43 7.70
N GLN A 125 -4.75 2.29 8.50
CA GLN A 125 -4.36 1.00 9.04
C GLN A 125 -5.02 0.79 10.40
N ILE A 126 -5.61 -0.38 10.60
CA ILE A 126 -6.21 -0.78 11.88
C ILE A 126 -5.54 -2.07 12.33
N GLU A 127 -4.88 -2.02 13.47
CA GLU A 127 -4.35 -3.18 14.17
C GLU A 127 -5.44 -3.73 15.08
N LEU A 128 -6.22 -4.71 14.60
CA LEU A 128 -7.43 -5.19 15.28
C LEU A 128 -7.13 -5.88 16.61
N THR A 129 -5.99 -6.58 16.71
CA THR A 129 -5.59 -7.34 17.88
C THR A 129 -4.07 -7.47 17.97
N ASP A 130 -3.55 -7.54 19.19
CA ASP A 130 -2.15 -7.89 19.46
C ASP A 130 -1.87 -9.39 19.38
N ALA A 131 -2.90 -10.22 19.51
CA ALA A 131 -2.75 -11.68 19.46
C ALA A 131 -2.13 -12.15 18.16
N CYS A 132 -1.10 -12.99 18.23
CA CYS A 132 -0.46 -13.59 17.08
C CYS A 132 -0.10 -15.05 17.37
N ASN A 133 -0.25 -15.92 16.38
CA ASN A 133 0.11 -17.34 16.44
C ASN A 133 1.55 -17.62 16.00
N GLU A 134 2.33 -16.57 15.69
CA GLU A 134 3.76 -16.60 15.35
C GLU A 134 4.58 -15.68 16.26
N ARG A 135 5.91 -15.91 16.27
CA ARG A 135 6.90 -15.11 17.01
C ARG A 135 8.08 -14.76 16.10
N CYS A 136 7.74 -14.13 14.94
CA CYS A 136 8.71 -13.82 13.90
C CYS A 136 9.89 -13.00 14.45
N ILE A 137 11.11 -13.41 14.12
CA ILE A 137 12.35 -12.81 14.64
C ILE A 137 12.57 -11.36 14.21
N HIS A 138 11.97 -10.94 13.07
CA HIS A 138 12.06 -9.60 12.50
C HIS A 138 10.92 -8.67 12.95
N CYS A 139 9.95 -9.18 13.69
CA CYS A 139 8.72 -8.45 13.98
C CYS A 139 8.98 -7.18 14.78
N TYR A 140 8.43 -6.06 14.34
CA TYR A 140 8.50 -4.80 15.06
C TYR A 140 7.57 -4.73 16.28
N LEU A 141 6.57 -5.65 16.36
CA LEU A 141 5.71 -5.77 17.53
C LEU A 141 6.40 -6.64 18.58
N PRO A 142 6.64 -6.13 19.80
CA PRO A 142 7.27 -6.90 20.87
C PRO A 142 6.45 -8.12 21.25
N ASN A 143 7.13 -9.22 21.63
CA ASN A 143 6.44 -10.43 22.10
C ASN A 143 5.58 -10.16 23.33
N ALA A 144 6.04 -9.30 24.25
CA ALA A 144 5.27 -8.89 25.41
C ALA A 144 3.90 -8.28 25.03
N LYS A 145 3.85 -7.50 23.95
CA LYS A 145 2.60 -6.94 23.42
C LYS A 145 1.70 -8.05 22.87
N LYS A 146 2.25 -8.99 22.09
CA LYS A 146 1.50 -10.15 21.54
C LYS A 146 0.90 -11.03 22.63
N ASP A 147 1.55 -11.15 23.77
CA ASP A 147 1.10 -11.95 24.89
C ASP A 147 -0.07 -11.32 25.66
N THR A 148 -0.28 -10.00 25.54
CA THR A 148 -1.45 -9.32 26.15
C THR A 148 -2.76 -9.67 25.47
N SER A 149 -2.73 -10.06 24.21
CA SER A 149 -3.91 -10.36 23.37
C SER A 149 -4.96 -9.23 23.38
N LYS A 150 -4.53 -7.98 23.57
CA LYS A 150 -5.43 -6.82 23.46
C LYS A 150 -6.08 -6.77 22.10
N ALA A 151 -7.31 -6.30 22.06
CA ALA A 151 -8.07 -6.17 20.83
C ALA A 151 -9.08 -5.02 20.95
N LEU A 152 -9.38 -4.37 19.84
CA LEU A 152 -10.53 -3.48 19.74
C LEU A 152 -11.82 -4.25 20.02
N THR A 153 -12.81 -3.61 20.63
CA THR A 153 -14.16 -4.20 20.63
C THR A 153 -14.77 -4.11 19.22
N LYS A 154 -15.78 -4.93 18.94
CA LYS A 154 -16.50 -4.88 17.67
C LYS A 154 -17.07 -3.48 17.41
N GLU A 155 -17.65 -2.88 18.42
CA GLU A 155 -18.28 -1.56 18.37
C GLU A 155 -17.24 -0.47 18.05
N GLN A 156 -16.06 -0.54 18.70
CA GLN A 156 -14.96 0.39 18.42
C GLN A 156 -14.48 0.29 16.97
N ALA A 157 -14.25 -0.93 16.48
CA ALA A 157 -13.79 -1.16 15.11
C ALA A 157 -14.82 -0.65 14.08
N ILE A 158 -16.11 -0.90 14.30
CA ILE A 158 -17.20 -0.41 13.44
C ILE A 158 -17.33 1.13 13.49
N ASP A 159 -17.21 1.73 14.67
CA ASP A 159 -17.29 3.18 14.82
C ASP A 159 -16.12 3.89 14.11
N ILE A 160 -14.88 3.35 14.24
CA ILE A 160 -13.72 3.82 13.48
C ILE A 160 -14.00 3.84 11.98
N LEU A 161 -14.57 2.76 11.43
CA LEU A 161 -14.87 2.67 10.00
C LEU A 161 -15.91 3.69 9.55
N ARG A 162 -16.92 3.97 10.37
CA ARG A 162 -17.95 4.98 10.10
C ARG A 162 -17.34 6.38 10.10
N GLN A 163 -16.61 6.74 11.13
CA GLN A 163 -15.88 8.02 11.18
C GLN A 163 -14.95 8.19 9.98
N TYR A 164 -14.21 7.13 9.63
CA TYR A 164 -13.32 7.15 8.48
C TYR A 164 -14.06 7.33 7.15
N ARG A 165 -15.25 6.72 7.00
CA ARG A 165 -16.09 6.92 5.81
C ARG A 165 -16.65 8.34 5.73
N GLU A 166 -17.04 8.94 6.85
CA GLU A 166 -17.49 10.34 6.92
C GLU A 166 -16.39 11.33 6.51
N MET A 167 -15.12 10.97 6.74
CA MET A 167 -13.94 11.73 6.25
C MET A 167 -13.59 11.46 4.78
N GLU A 168 -14.47 10.80 4.02
CA GLU A 168 -14.21 10.36 2.64
C GLU A 168 -13.00 9.43 2.52
N GLY A 169 -12.79 8.59 3.53
CA GLY A 169 -11.76 7.56 3.54
C GLY A 169 -11.94 6.54 2.42
N LEU A 170 -10.84 6.01 1.88
CA LEU A 170 -10.86 5.14 0.70
C LEU A 170 -10.48 3.70 1.02
N LYS A 171 -9.30 3.48 1.58
CA LYS A 171 -8.69 2.16 1.78
C LYS A 171 -8.41 1.88 3.25
N VAL A 172 -8.83 0.72 3.70
CA VAL A 172 -8.51 0.21 5.04
C VAL A 172 -7.53 -0.95 4.92
N VAL A 173 -6.45 -0.89 5.69
CA VAL A 173 -5.48 -1.96 5.85
C VAL A 173 -5.71 -2.60 7.21
N PHE A 174 -6.11 -3.85 7.24
CA PHE A 174 -6.23 -4.62 8.48
C PHE A 174 -4.94 -5.37 8.77
N SER A 175 -4.42 -5.16 9.97
CA SER A 175 -3.16 -5.71 10.47
C SER A 175 -3.25 -5.95 11.99
N GLY A 176 -2.10 -6.04 12.64
CA GLY A 176 -1.93 -6.25 14.08
C GLY A 176 -1.00 -7.42 14.36
N GLY A 177 -1.33 -8.28 15.33
CA GLY A 177 -0.67 -9.55 15.49
C GLY A 177 -1.01 -10.48 14.32
N GLU A 178 -2.18 -11.11 14.38
CA GLU A 178 -2.78 -11.88 13.28
C GLU A 178 -4.29 -11.60 13.22
N ILE A 179 -4.75 -11.03 12.12
CA ILE A 179 -6.15 -10.58 11.95
C ILE A 179 -7.17 -11.72 12.05
N LEU A 180 -6.80 -12.92 11.61
CA LEU A 180 -7.68 -14.10 11.66
C LEU A 180 -7.88 -14.66 13.08
N LEU A 181 -7.16 -14.14 14.07
CA LEU A 181 -7.41 -14.43 15.49
C LEU A 181 -8.38 -13.46 16.14
N TYR A 182 -8.76 -12.36 15.43
CA TYR A 182 -9.73 -11.42 15.93
C TYR A 182 -11.16 -11.99 15.81
N PRO A 183 -11.90 -12.13 16.91
CA PRO A 183 -13.18 -12.86 16.88
C PRO A 183 -14.25 -12.25 15.97
N TYR A 184 -14.20 -10.94 15.78
CA TYR A 184 -15.17 -10.16 15.00
C TYR A 184 -14.63 -9.76 13.62
N PHE A 185 -13.59 -10.46 13.13
CA PHE A 185 -12.91 -10.11 11.89
C PHE A 185 -13.88 -9.95 10.71
N PHE A 186 -14.73 -10.94 10.49
CA PHE A 186 -15.67 -10.88 9.37
C PHE A 186 -16.78 -9.85 9.55
N ASP A 187 -17.27 -9.61 10.76
CA ASP A 187 -18.24 -8.54 11.01
C ASP A 187 -17.67 -7.16 10.60
N VAL A 188 -16.39 -6.94 10.88
CA VAL A 188 -15.70 -5.67 10.59
C VAL A 188 -15.44 -5.50 9.11
N ILE A 189 -14.98 -6.53 8.40
CA ILE A 189 -14.73 -6.41 6.95
C ILE A 189 -16.02 -6.37 6.13
N GLU A 190 -17.11 -7.01 6.60
CA GLU A 190 -18.45 -6.85 6.02
C GLU A 190 -18.96 -5.41 6.16
N GLU A 191 -18.73 -4.75 7.30
CA GLU A 191 -19.03 -3.33 7.47
C GLU A 191 -18.21 -2.45 6.52
N CYS A 192 -16.93 -2.78 6.27
CA CYS A 192 -16.14 -2.10 5.23
C CYS A 192 -16.79 -2.16 3.86
N LYS A 193 -17.26 -3.35 3.44
CA LYS A 193 -17.97 -3.53 2.16
C LYS A 193 -19.24 -2.68 2.14
N ARG A 194 -20.03 -2.70 3.22
CA ARG A 194 -21.25 -1.89 3.35
C ARG A 194 -20.98 -0.39 3.25
N LEU A 195 -19.85 0.07 3.80
CA LEU A 195 -19.41 1.46 3.76
C LEU A 195 -18.68 1.83 2.45
N ASN A 196 -18.60 0.90 1.49
CA ASN A 196 -17.88 1.08 0.23
C ASN A 196 -16.42 1.51 0.45
N LEU A 197 -15.67 0.76 1.28
CA LEU A 197 -14.26 0.94 1.55
C LEU A 197 -13.45 -0.18 0.88
N MET A 198 -12.31 0.14 0.28
CA MET A 198 -11.35 -0.85 -0.22
C MET A 198 -10.73 -1.60 0.96
N ILE A 199 -10.62 -2.92 0.85
CA ILE A 199 -10.14 -3.80 1.93
C ILE A 199 -8.80 -4.41 1.55
N LEU A 200 -7.74 -4.10 2.31
CA LEU A 200 -6.45 -4.78 2.22
C LEU A 200 -6.21 -5.55 3.52
N LEU A 201 -5.88 -6.83 3.40
CA LEU A 201 -5.62 -7.72 4.53
C LEU A 201 -4.12 -8.04 4.63
N GLN A 202 -3.54 -7.98 5.82
CA GLN A 202 -2.19 -8.46 6.10
C GLN A 202 -2.29 -9.65 7.05
N SER A 203 -1.83 -10.84 6.61
CA SER A 203 -2.00 -12.08 7.36
C SER A 203 -0.88 -13.09 7.07
N ASN A 204 -0.59 -13.95 8.06
CA ASN A 204 0.22 -15.14 7.88
C ASN A 204 -0.58 -16.35 7.35
N LEU A 205 -1.88 -16.22 7.23
CA LEU A 205 -2.85 -17.22 6.76
C LEU A 205 -2.96 -18.52 7.58
N LEU A 206 -2.27 -18.67 8.70
CA LEU A 206 -2.27 -19.94 9.44
C LEU A 206 -3.65 -20.38 9.94
N SER A 207 -4.50 -19.42 10.29
CA SER A 207 -5.84 -19.68 10.80
C SER A 207 -6.93 -19.68 9.73
N LEU A 208 -6.57 -19.45 8.45
CA LEU A 208 -7.52 -19.39 7.35
C LEU A 208 -8.14 -20.76 7.07
N THR A 209 -9.47 -20.78 6.91
CA THR A 209 -10.26 -21.95 6.56
C THR A 209 -10.88 -21.79 5.15
N GLU A 210 -11.32 -22.89 4.56
CA GLU A 210 -12.03 -22.85 3.26
C GLU A 210 -13.30 -21.99 3.32
N ARG A 211 -14.01 -22.01 4.45
CA ARG A 211 -15.18 -21.15 4.67
C ARG A 211 -14.79 -19.67 4.63
N ASP A 212 -13.65 -19.33 5.26
CA ASP A 212 -13.15 -17.94 5.27
C ASP A 212 -12.76 -17.47 3.87
N ILE A 213 -12.16 -18.37 3.07
CA ILE A 213 -11.83 -18.08 1.66
C ILE A 213 -13.07 -17.71 0.87
N GLN A 214 -14.19 -18.42 1.01
CA GLN A 214 -15.43 -18.09 0.33
C GLN A 214 -15.96 -16.72 0.75
N ARG A 215 -15.93 -16.41 2.05
CA ARG A 215 -16.35 -15.08 2.57
C ARG A 215 -15.44 -13.95 2.04
N ILE A 216 -14.13 -14.14 2.04
CA ILE A 216 -13.17 -13.15 1.49
C ILE A 216 -13.43 -12.92 -0.01
N LYS A 217 -13.72 -13.98 -0.76
CA LYS A 217 -14.07 -13.90 -2.18
C LYS A 217 -15.35 -13.08 -2.41
N GLU A 218 -16.40 -13.32 -1.63
CA GLU A 218 -17.67 -12.59 -1.70
C GLU A 218 -17.52 -11.10 -1.35
N LEU A 219 -16.57 -10.78 -0.48
CA LEU A 219 -16.25 -9.41 -0.10
C LEU A 219 -15.44 -8.64 -1.16
N GLU A 220 -14.91 -9.34 -2.15
CA GLU A 220 -14.11 -8.73 -3.23
C GLU A 220 -13.00 -7.83 -2.69
N VAL A 221 -12.18 -8.38 -1.76
CA VAL A 221 -11.09 -7.60 -1.15
C VAL A 221 -10.10 -7.10 -2.21
N PHE A 222 -9.53 -5.92 -1.95
CA PHE A 222 -8.55 -5.30 -2.85
C PHE A 222 -7.28 -6.16 -2.97
N ASN A 223 -6.75 -6.65 -1.85
CA ASN A 223 -5.57 -7.51 -1.83
C ASN A 223 -5.42 -8.22 -0.48
N VAL A 224 -4.77 -9.40 -0.50
CA VAL A 224 -4.29 -10.11 0.69
C VAL A 224 -2.76 -10.12 0.65
N GLN A 225 -2.12 -9.38 1.54
CA GLN A 225 -0.67 -9.36 1.71
C GLN A 225 -0.26 -10.49 2.65
N VAL A 226 0.45 -11.48 2.10
CA VAL A 226 0.78 -12.73 2.76
C VAL A 226 2.23 -12.73 3.22
N SER A 227 2.44 -13.08 4.48
CA SER A 227 3.77 -13.26 5.07
C SER A 227 4.38 -14.60 4.64
N LEU A 228 5.23 -14.59 3.60
CA LEU A 228 5.98 -15.76 3.16
C LEU A 228 7.45 -15.39 2.96
N TYR A 229 8.36 -16.01 3.71
CA TYR A 229 9.74 -15.55 3.87
C TYR A 229 10.79 -16.38 3.12
N SER A 230 10.42 -17.57 2.66
CA SER A 230 11.25 -18.48 1.88
C SER A 230 10.39 -19.55 1.23
N THR A 231 10.91 -20.19 0.18
CA THR A 231 10.38 -21.46 -0.37
C THR A 231 10.91 -22.69 0.37
N ASP A 232 11.91 -22.50 1.22
CA ASP A 232 12.44 -23.53 2.13
C ASP A 232 11.69 -23.51 3.47
N ALA A 233 11.12 -24.66 3.87
CA ALA A 233 10.34 -24.78 5.08
C ALA A 233 11.15 -24.50 6.35
N HIS A 234 12.42 -24.95 6.40
CA HIS A 234 13.28 -24.75 7.57
C HIS A 234 13.60 -23.27 7.76
N ILE A 235 13.91 -22.57 6.66
CA ILE A 235 14.18 -21.13 6.70
C ILE A 235 12.94 -20.37 7.12
N HIS A 236 11.78 -20.61 6.48
CA HIS A 236 10.54 -19.93 6.82
C HIS A 236 10.15 -20.15 8.30
N GLU A 237 10.21 -21.41 8.78
CA GLU A 237 9.85 -21.76 10.14
C GLU A 237 10.87 -21.27 11.19
N SER A 238 12.13 -21.14 10.82
CA SER A 238 13.14 -20.48 11.67
C SER A 238 12.86 -18.99 11.85
N ILE A 239 12.26 -18.34 10.86
CA ILE A 239 11.87 -16.92 10.94
C ILE A 239 10.58 -16.76 11.75
N THR A 240 9.55 -17.55 11.45
CA THR A 240 8.25 -17.45 12.11
C THR A 240 8.24 -18.00 13.54
N GLN A 241 9.25 -18.80 13.89
CA GLN A 241 9.34 -19.56 15.15
C GLN A 241 8.12 -20.47 15.36
N ARG A 242 7.57 -20.98 14.24
CA ARG A 242 6.36 -21.82 14.25
C ARG A 242 6.51 -23.02 13.32
N LYS A 243 6.61 -24.22 13.88
CA LYS A 243 6.64 -25.47 13.11
C LYS A 243 5.34 -25.68 12.33
N GLY A 244 5.44 -26.07 11.07
CA GLY A 244 4.32 -26.28 10.16
C GLY A 244 3.74 -25.01 9.56
N SER A 245 4.29 -23.83 9.85
CA SER A 245 3.81 -22.56 9.30
C SER A 245 3.99 -22.51 7.78
N PHE A 246 5.14 -22.93 7.26
CA PHE A 246 5.40 -22.92 5.82
C PHE A 246 4.35 -23.66 5.00
N ALA A 247 4.11 -24.93 5.36
CA ALA A 247 3.17 -25.76 4.63
C ALA A 247 1.75 -25.18 4.65
N LYS A 248 1.32 -24.66 5.80
CA LYS A 248 -0.03 -24.11 5.98
C LYS A 248 -0.19 -22.78 5.26
N THR A 249 0.76 -21.85 5.40
CA THR A 249 0.74 -20.55 4.71
C THR A 249 0.76 -20.74 3.20
N LYS A 250 1.67 -21.59 2.68
CA LYS A 250 1.78 -21.88 1.24
C LYS A 250 0.48 -22.47 0.70
N HIS A 251 -0.07 -23.51 1.37
CA HIS A 251 -1.33 -24.12 0.96
C HIS A 251 -2.47 -23.11 0.91
N ASN A 252 -2.63 -22.28 1.95
CA ASN A 252 -3.70 -21.28 1.99
C ASN A 252 -3.50 -20.17 0.95
N LEU A 253 -2.25 -19.77 0.65
CA LEU A 253 -1.95 -18.85 -0.46
C LEU A 253 -2.38 -19.45 -1.81
N GLU A 254 -2.07 -20.73 -2.06
CA GLU A 254 -2.50 -21.43 -3.28
C GLU A 254 -4.04 -21.51 -3.40
N LEU A 255 -4.75 -21.69 -2.27
CA LEU A 255 -6.21 -21.63 -2.26
C LEU A 255 -6.76 -20.23 -2.58
N LEU A 256 -6.12 -19.15 -2.12
CA LEU A 256 -6.50 -17.78 -2.51
C LEU A 256 -6.39 -17.61 -4.04
N ILE A 257 -5.28 -18.05 -4.63
CA ILE A 257 -5.03 -17.98 -6.08
C ILE A 257 -6.09 -18.77 -6.85
N GLN A 258 -6.34 -20.03 -6.47
CA GLN A 258 -7.36 -20.89 -7.12
C GLN A 258 -8.76 -20.28 -7.09
N ASN A 259 -9.06 -19.46 -6.09
CA ASN A 259 -10.33 -18.74 -5.96
C ASN A 259 -10.34 -17.35 -6.61
N ASN A 260 -9.29 -16.96 -7.32
CA ASN A 260 -9.10 -15.62 -7.92
C ASN A 260 -9.22 -14.48 -6.87
N ILE A 261 -8.72 -14.70 -5.66
CA ILE A 261 -8.61 -13.66 -4.63
C ILE A 261 -7.26 -12.97 -4.82
N PRO A 262 -7.21 -11.64 -5.04
CA PRO A 262 -5.95 -10.92 -5.20
C PRO A 262 -5.05 -11.11 -3.99
N ALA A 263 -3.82 -11.57 -4.23
CA ALA A 263 -2.82 -11.77 -3.18
C ALA A 263 -1.44 -11.31 -3.63
N MET A 264 -0.60 -10.94 -2.67
CA MET A 264 0.81 -10.63 -2.87
C MET A 264 1.66 -11.17 -1.71
N ILE A 265 2.93 -11.41 -1.97
CA ILE A 265 3.87 -11.85 -0.94
C ILE A 265 4.57 -10.63 -0.32
N SER A 266 4.72 -10.62 1.01
CA SER A 266 5.55 -9.68 1.75
C SER A 266 6.68 -10.42 2.45
N CYS A 267 7.92 -10.04 2.14
CA CYS A 267 9.12 -10.70 2.62
C CYS A 267 10.17 -9.70 3.11
N PRO A 268 10.30 -9.45 4.43
CA PRO A 268 11.49 -8.84 4.99
C PRO A 268 12.72 -9.70 4.68
N VAL A 269 13.75 -9.07 4.10
CA VAL A 269 14.99 -9.77 3.72
C VAL A 269 16.01 -9.66 4.84
N MET A 270 16.48 -10.81 5.28
CA MET A 270 17.41 -11.02 6.39
C MET A 270 18.56 -11.91 5.92
N ASP A 271 19.64 -11.99 6.70
CA ASP A 271 20.75 -12.92 6.40
C ASP A 271 20.28 -14.35 6.18
N VAL A 272 19.36 -14.80 7.03
CA VAL A 272 18.87 -16.19 7.04
C VAL A 272 18.09 -16.56 5.77
N ASN A 273 17.34 -15.63 5.16
CA ASN A 273 16.53 -15.94 3.97
C ASN A 273 17.09 -15.34 2.66
N PHE A 274 18.08 -14.46 2.72
CA PHE A 274 18.67 -13.87 1.51
C PHE A 274 19.14 -14.92 0.49
N PRO A 275 19.75 -16.06 0.88
CA PRO A 275 20.15 -17.10 -0.08
C PRO A 275 18.99 -17.69 -0.91
N THR A 276 17.75 -17.55 -0.44
CA THR A 276 16.55 -18.12 -1.09
C THR A 276 15.62 -17.09 -1.71
N VAL A 277 15.98 -15.78 -1.70
CA VAL A 277 15.08 -14.72 -2.25
C VAL A 277 14.85 -14.88 -3.75
N GLN A 278 15.82 -15.42 -4.51
CA GLN A 278 15.65 -15.68 -5.94
C GLN A 278 14.66 -16.82 -6.20
N ASP A 279 14.68 -17.86 -5.38
CA ASP A 279 13.73 -18.95 -5.48
C ASP A 279 12.31 -18.49 -5.10
N LEU A 280 12.20 -17.65 -4.06
CA LEU A 280 10.92 -17.05 -3.69
C LEU A 280 10.39 -16.10 -4.77
N ARG A 281 11.26 -15.35 -5.43
CA ARG A 281 10.89 -14.52 -6.59
C ARG A 281 10.38 -15.39 -7.74
N ARG A 282 11.11 -16.45 -8.08
CA ARG A 282 10.69 -17.40 -9.13
C ARG A 282 9.33 -18.01 -8.82
N TYR A 283 9.12 -18.46 -7.58
CA TYR A 283 7.82 -18.95 -7.13
C TYR A 283 6.70 -17.92 -7.30
N ALA A 284 6.95 -16.65 -6.92
CA ALA A 284 5.99 -15.59 -7.11
C ALA A 284 5.65 -15.37 -8.60
N ASP A 285 6.67 -15.35 -9.48
CA ASP A 285 6.50 -15.17 -10.92
C ASP A 285 5.69 -16.34 -11.57
N GLU A 286 5.97 -17.58 -11.17
CA GLU A 286 5.24 -18.78 -11.63
C GLU A 286 3.78 -18.74 -11.19
N MET A 287 3.51 -18.26 -9.99
CA MET A 287 2.15 -18.12 -9.44
C MET A 287 1.47 -16.80 -9.84
N GLN A 288 2.12 -15.95 -10.63
CA GLN A 288 1.66 -14.61 -11.01
C GLN A 288 1.35 -13.69 -9.82
N LEU A 289 2.12 -13.84 -8.73
CA LEU A 289 2.01 -13.02 -7.53
C LEU A 289 2.96 -11.83 -7.59
N ASP A 290 2.49 -10.70 -7.11
CA ASP A 290 3.39 -9.62 -6.74
C ASP A 290 4.15 -10.00 -5.48
N ILE A 291 5.40 -9.56 -5.39
CA ILE A 291 6.21 -9.75 -4.20
C ILE A 291 6.89 -8.45 -3.79
N TYR A 292 6.77 -8.12 -2.52
CA TYR A 292 7.44 -7.01 -1.90
C TYR A 292 8.58 -7.49 -1.01
N PHE A 293 9.82 -7.18 -1.38
CA PHE A 293 10.99 -7.39 -0.55
C PHE A 293 11.32 -6.12 0.24
N ASP A 294 11.37 -6.23 1.57
CA ASP A 294 11.83 -5.15 2.46
C ASP A 294 13.26 -5.43 2.92
N PHE A 295 14.22 -4.61 2.47
CA PHE A 295 15.64 -4.71 2.82
C PHE A 295 16.02 -3.82 4.01
N MET A 296 15.09 -3.03 4.53
CA MET A 296 15.41 -2.05 5.57
C MET A 296 15.07 -2.51 6.98
N MET A 297 14.02 -3.27 7.14
CA MET A 297 13.53 -3.79 8.43
C MET A 297 13.58 -2.75 9.58
N MET A 298 12.45 -2.47 10.19
CA MET A 298 12.30 -1.45 11.23
C MET A 298 12.61 -2.03 12.63
N ALA A 299 13.24 -1.24 13.49
CA ALA A 299 13.37 -1.56 14.92
C ALA A 299 11.99 -1.70 15.59
N GLY A 300 11.93 -2.37 16.72
CA GLY A 300 10.72 -2.54 17.51
C GLY A 300 10.03 -1.21 17.81
N CYS A 301 8.72 -1.22 17.80
CA CYS A 301 7.91 -0.02 18.06
C CYS A 301 8.07 0.52 19.49
N ASP A 302 8.65 -0.27 20.39
CA ASP A 302 9.05 0.08 21.76
C ASP A 302 10.49 0.66 21.84
N GLY A 303 11.15 0.86 20.71
CA GLY A 303 12.55 1.27 20.61
C GLY A 303 13.55 0.14 20.86
N CYS A 304 13.11 -1.11 20.98
CA CYS A 304 13.99 -2.26 21.09
C CYS A 304 14.63 -2.58 19.72
N SER A 305 15.94 -2.74 19.69
CA SER A 305 16.70 -3.03 18.48
C SER A 305 17.06 -4.52 18.31
N ASN A 306 16.55 -5.41 19.16
CA ASN A 306 16.92 -6.83 19.13
C ASN A 306 16.62 -7.51 17.77
N ASN A 307 15.51 -7.13 17.13
CA ASN A 307 15.15 -7.65 15.81
C ASN A 307 16.12 -7.20 14.71
N LEU A 308 16.84 -6.08 14.91
CA LEU A 308 17.79 -5.57 13.92
C LEU A 308 19.06 -6.46 13.79
N THR A 309 19.32 -7.33 14.75
CA THR A 309 20.39 -8.33 14.65
C THR A 309 20.17 -9.33 13.52
N THR A 310 18.94 -9.43 13.01
CA THR A 310 18.57 -10.30 11.89
C THR A 310 18.61 -9.58 10.53
N ARG A 311 18.89 -8.27 10.49
CA ARG A 311 19.04 -7.52 9.24
C ARG A 311 20.10 -8.14 8.36
N ILE A 312 19.90 -8.03 7.05
CA ILE A 312 20.92 -8.44 6.07
C ILE A 312 22.27 -7.79 6.37
N ASP A 313 23.33 -8.59 6.39
CA ASP A 313 24.70 -8.12 6.65
C ASP A 313 25.16 -7.12 5.59
N LEU A 314 25.98 -6.14 5.99
CA LEU A 314 26.51 -5.10 5.10
C LEU A 314 27.29 -5.69 3.91
N ASN A 315 27.95 -6.84 4.09
CA ASN A 315 28.68 -7.50 3.01
C ASN A 315 27.74 -8.06 1.92
N LEU A 316 26.50 -8.39 2.28
CA LEU A 316 25.47 -8.89 1.36
C LEU A 316 24.56 -7.77 0.82
N VAL A 317 24.64 -6.57 1.38
CA VAL A 317 23.76 -5.45 0.99
C VAL A 317 23.90 -5.10 -0.48
N LYS A 318 25.13 -5.12 -1.03
CA LYS A 318 25.35 -4.80 -2.44
C LYS A 318 24.62 -5.79 -3.35
N ASP A 319 24.69 -7.08 -3.06
CA ASP A 319 23.98 -8.12 -3.82
C ASP A 319 22.46 -8.00 -3.68
N ALA A 320 21.99 -7.66 -2.47
CA ALA A 320 20.56 -7.40 -2.24
C ALA A 320 20.05 -6.18 -3.01
N VAL A 321 20.85 -5.11 -3.10
CA VAL A 321 20.51 -3.90 -3.86
C VAL A 321 20.56 -4.18 -5.37
N LYS A 322 21.53 -4.94 -5.85
CA LYS A 322 21.58 -5.40 -7.26
C LYS A 322 20.35 -6.22 -7.59
N PHE A 323 19.99 -7.19 -6.76
CA PHE A 323 18.77 -7.98 -6.92
C PHE A 323 17.52 -7.09 -6.97
N ARG A 324 17.37 -6.12 -6.05
CA ARG A 324 16.27 -5.16 -6.05
C ARG A 324 16.21 -4.35 -7.35
N LEU A 325 17.34 -3.89 -7.85
CA LEU A 325 17.42 -3.10 -9.07
C LEU A 325 17.05 -3.94 -10.30
N GLU A 326 17.56 -5.14 -10.42
CA GLU A 326 17.34 -6.04 -11.55
C GLU A 326 15.90 -6.59 -11.58
N THR A 327 15.31 -6.81 -10.43
CA THR A 327 13.91 -7.31 -10.34
C THR A 327 12.85 -6.21 -10.43
N ASN A 328 13.25 -4.96 -10.55
CA ASN A 328 12.33 -3.84 -10.75
C ASN A 328 12.42 -3.33 -12.20
N PRO A 329 11.46 -3.68 -13.08
CA PRO A 329 11.50 -3.27 -14.49
C PRO A 329 11.57 -1.75 -14.69
N ALA A 330 10.91 -0.98 -13.83
CA ALA A 330 10.93 0.48 -13.91
C ALA A 330 12.35 1.04 -13.70
N TYR A 331 13.14 0.45 -12.81
CA TYR A 331 14.52 0.87 -12.59
C TYR A 331 15.41 0.52 -13.78
N VAL A 332 15.30 -0.71 -14.28
CA VAL A 332 16.06 -1.16 -15.46
C VAL A 332 15.72 -0.30 -16.67
N ASN A 333 14.44 -0.05 -16.92
CA ASN A 333 13.99 0.81 -18.02
C ASN A 333 14.52 2.24 -17.87
N ALA A 334 14.42 2.84 -16.68
CA ALA A 334 14.93 4.19 -16.42
C ALA A 334 16.43 4.33 -16.75
N ILE A 335 17.22 3.28 -16.50
CA ILE A 335 18.65 3.26 -16.82
C ILE A 335 18.85 3.08 -18.33
N SER A 336 18.14 2.13 -18.96
CA SER A 336 18.33 1.75 -20.37
C SER A 336 17.96 2.87 -21.35
N ILE A 337 16.96 3.69 -21.01
CA ILE A 337 16.54 4.83 -21.86
C ILE A 337 17.36 6.10 -21.66
N SER A 338 18.24 6.14 -20.63
CA SER A 338 19.06 7.32 -20.32
C SER A 338 20.24 7.43 -21.30
N ARG A 339 20.38 8.58 -21.95
CA ARG A 339 21.42 8.84 -22.97
C ARG A 339 22.79 9.10 -22.37
N THR A 340 22.84 9.56 -21.13
CA THR A 340 24.07 9.84 -20.37
C THR A 340 23.98 9.30 -18.96
N LEU A 341 25.12 9.05 -18.33
CA LEU A 341 25.17 8.65 -16.93
C LEU A 341 24.55 9.71 -16.01
N GLU A 342 24.76 11.00 -16.31
CA GLU A 342 24.13 12.10 -15.56
C GLU A 342 22.60 12.02 -15.63
N GLU A 343 22.05 11.75 -16.80
CA GLU A 343 20.60 11.53 -16.97
C GLU A 343 20.14 10.31 -16.16
N ALA A 344 20.83 9.19 -16.21
CA ALA A 344 20.51 8.03 -15.41
C ALA A 344 20.50 8.35 -13.91
N LEU A 345 21.54 9.03 -13.40
CA LEU A 345 21.65 9.42 -11.99
C LEU A 345 20.60 10.46 -11.55
N SER A 346 20.07 11.25 -12.49
CA SER A 346 18.99 12.22 -12.21
C SER A 346 17.63 11.56 -12.02
N LYS A 347 17.44 10.32 -12.48
CA LYS A 347 16.21 9.58 -12.32
C LYS A 347 16.01 9.19 -10.85
N LYS A 348 14.77 8.95 -10.49
CA LYS A 348 14.41 8.61 -9.12
C LYS A 348 14.28 7.10 -8.93
N TYR A 349 15.13 6.56 -8.07
CA TYR A 349 15.15 5.15 -7.69
C TYR A 349 14.60 4.90 -6.28
N ALA A 350 14.41 5.96 -5.50
CA ALA A 350 13.74 5.89 -4.21
C ALA A 350 12.22 5.81 -4.40
N ARG A 351 11.54 5.00 -3.61
CA ARG A 351 10.08 4.84 -3.65
C ARG A 351 9.34 6.13 -3.26
N ARG A 352 9.95 6.95 -2.41
CA ARG A 352 9.32 8.16 -1.84
C ARG A 352 9.82 9.40 -2.56
N ARG A 353 8.91 10.28 -2.97
CA ARG A 353 9.26 11.53 -3.67
C ARG A 353 10.01 12.53 -2.79
N THR A 354 9.78 12.46 -1.48
CA THR A 354 10.40 13.25 -0.42
C THR A 354 10.48 12.35 0.80
N MET A 355 11.01 12.82 1.91
CA MET A 355 10.84 12.16 3.19
C MET A 355 9.38 11.72 3.37
N CYS A 356 9.19 10.68 4.17
CA CYS A 356 7.92 10.04 4.44
C CYS A 356 6.71 11.00 4.39
N ASN A 357 5.68 10.63 3.64
CA ASN A 357 4.38 11.32 3.61
C ASN A 357 3.59 11.11 4.92
N ILE A 358 4.24 11.28 6.08
CA ILE A 358 3.58 11.18 7.38
C ILE A 358 2.37 12.10 7.38
N LEU A 359 1.21 11.53 7.71
CA LEU A 359 -0.04 12.26 7.82
C LEU A 359 -0.47 13.04 6.56
N SER A 360 0.11 12.75 5.40
CA SER A 360 -0.37 13.32 4.15
C SER A 360 -1.58 12.57 3.59
N ALA A 361 -1.68 11.26 3.86
CA ALA A 361 -2.76 10.42 3.39
C ALA A 361 -3.09 9.24 4.31
N SER A 362 -2.39 9.03 5.43
CA SER A 362 -2.54 7.82 6.26
C SER A 362 -2.44 8.07 7.76
N LEU A 363 -3.14 7.22 8.52
CA LEU A 363 -3.08 7.06 9.97
C LEU A 363 -3.03 5.57 10.33
N CYS A 364 -2.60 5.27 11.57
CA CYS A 364 -2.68 3.94 12.16
C CYS A 364 -3.44 4.00 13.49
N ILE A 365 -4.31 3.01 13.71
CA ILE A 365 -5.00 2.78 14.98
C ILE A 365 -4.56 1.44 15.53
N ASP A 366 -4.09 1.44 16.77
CA ASP A 366 -3.63 0.26 17.49
C ASP A 366 -4.79 -0.48 18.18
N SER A 367 -4.56 -1.71 18.57
CA SER A 367 -5.49 -2.62 19.25
C SER A 367 -6.06 -2.09 20.58
N ASP A 368 -5.43 -1.07 21.19
CA ASP A 368 -5.93 -0.36 22.37
C ASP A 368 -6.68 0.94 22.05
N GLY A 369 -6.94 1.20 20.75
CA GLY A 369 -7.58 2.41 20.27
C GLY A 369 -6.68 3.64 20.18
N SER A 370 -5.39 3.51 20.45
CA SER A 370 -4.42 4.60 20.29
C SER A 370 -4.19 4.93 18.82
N ILE A 371 -4.11 6.23 18.50
CA ILE A 371 -3.95 6.73 17.13
C ILE A 371 -2.52 7.22 16.95
N TYR A 372 -1.87 6.71 15.92
CA TYR A 372 -0.47 6.98 15.59
C TYR A 372 -0.31 7.48 14.15
N PRO A 373 0.76 8.25 13.85
CA PRO A 373 1.02 8.72 12.48
C PRO A 373 1.32 7.61 11.48
N CYS A 374 1.86 6.48 11.97
CA CYS A 374 2.33 5.37 11.15
C CYS A 374 2.34 4.07 11.96
N PRO A 375 2.09 2.90 11.36
CA PRO A 375 2.30 1.63 12.03
C PRO A 375 3.77 1.48 12.49
N GLY A 376 3.97 0.84 13.62
CA GLY A 376 5.30 0.65 14.19
C GLY A 376 5.91 1.90 14.86
N TRP A 377 5.15 2.96 15.05
CA TRP A 377 5.62 4.17 15.74
C TRP A 377 4.79 4.50 16.98
N ASN A 378 4.93 3.70 18.03
CA ASN A 378 4.14 3.84 19.26
C ASN A 378 4.65 4.93 20.22
N ALA A 379 5.79 5.56 19.92
CA ALA A 379 6.34 6.62 20.75
C ALA A 379 5.61 7.95 20.59
N LEU A 380 4.91 8.19 19.48
CA LEU A 380 4.21 9.44 19.20
C LEU A 380 2.71 9.23 19.04
N LYS A 381 2.02 9.07 20.16
CA LYS A 381 0.57 9.00 20.21
C LYS A 381 -0.06 10.35 19.90
N LEU A 382 -0.94 10.40 18.91
CA LEU A 382 -1.70 11.59 18.52
C LEU A 382 -3.03 11.73 19.27
N GLY A 383 -3.62 10.61 19.68
CA GLY A 383 -4.90 10.55 20.37
C GLY A 383 -5.31 9.13 20.70
N ASN A 384 -6.56 8.98 21.10
CA ASN A 384 -7.19 7.67 21.31
C ASN A 384 -8.68 7.75 20.94
N ILE A 385 -9.22 6.74 20.26
CA ILE A 385 -10.62 6.70 19.79
C ILE A 385 -11.66 6.82 20.91
N ASN A 386 -11.29 6.52 22.16
CA ASN A 386 -12.17 6.67 23.32
C ASN A 386 -12.30 8.12 23.81
N SER A 387 -11.46 9.03 23.31
CA SER A 387 -11.39 10.43 23.80
C SER A 387 -11.39 11.48 22.71
N ALA A 388 -11.22 11.09 21.45
CA ALA A 388 -11.21 12.01 20.30
C ALA A 388 -11.68 11.28 19.04
N THR A 389 -12.32 12.00 18.14
CA THR A 389 -12.68 11.51 16.81
C THR A 389 -11.48 11.47 15.87
N LEU A 390 -11.56 10.67 14.80
CA LEU A 390 -10.50 10.62 13.77
C LEU A 390 -10.27 12.01 13.14
N SER A 391 -11.34 12.77 12.89
CA SER A 391 -11.26 14.10 12.30
C SER A 391 -10.52 15.06 13.23
N GLU A 392 -10.84 15.08 14.54
CA GLU A 392 -10.15 15.94 15.53
C GLU A 392 -8.65 15.62 15.58
N VAL A 393 -8.29 14.35 15.55
CA VAL A 393 -6.88 13.94 15.53
C VAL A 393 -6.20 14.32 14.21
N TRP A 394 -6.86 14.08 13.08
CA TRP A 394 -6.33 14.40 11.75
C TRP A 394 -6.07 15.90 11.57
N ASP A 395 -6.96 16.76 12.05
CA ASP A 395 -6.88 18.22 11.95
C ASP A 395 -6.16 18.86 13.16
N SER A 396 -5.54 18.08 14.04
CA SER A 396 -4.85 18.59 15.23
C SER A 396 -3.54 19.33 14.90
N ASN A 397 -3.17 20.27 15.78
CA ASN A 397 -1.88 20.97 15.70
C ASN A 397 -0.68 20.01 15.77
N ALA A 398 -0.81 18.87 16.47
CA ALA A 398 0.23 17.84 16.52
C ALA A 398 0.43 17.19 15.16
N ALA A 399 -0.65 16.84 14.48
CA ALA A 399 -0.61 16.28 13.11
C ALA A 399 -0.01 17.30 12.13
N ASP A 400 -0.39 18.57 12.22
CA ASP A 400 0.14 19.62 11.33
C ASP A 400 1.63 19.89 11.51
N LYS A 401 2.15 19.79 12.74
CA LYS A 401 3.59 19.90 12.98
C LYS A 401 4.37 18.77 12.30
N LEU A 402 3.85 17.54 12.36
CA LEU A 402 4.49 16.40 11.72
C LEU A 402 4.45 16.47 10.18
N ARG A 403 3.33 16.92 9.59
CA ARG A 403 3.21 17.13 8.15
C ARG A 403 4.22 18.11 7.57
N LYS A 404 4.67 19.06 8.38
CA LYS A 404 5.64 20.10 8.00
C LYS A 404 7.08 19.62 7.99
N ILE A 405 7.37 18.44 8.58
CA ILE A 405 8.72 17.86 8.56
C ILE A 405 9.08 17.50 7.12
N GLY A 406 10.21 17.99 6.63
CA GLY A 406 10.69 17.77 5.29
C GLY A 406 12.22 17.78 5.20
N ILE A 407 12.77 17.62 4.01
CA ILE A 407 14.24 17.62 3.77
C ILE A 407 14.93 18.87 4.37
N LYS A 408 14.23 20.01 4.36
CA LYS A 408 14.72 21.27 4.96
C LYS A 408 15.11 21.17 6.42
N ASP A 409 14.57 20.19 7.15
CA ASP A 409 14.81 20.00 8.57
C ASP A 409 16.03 19.10 8.87
N PHE A 410 16.69 18.62 7.80
CA PHE A 410 17.85 17.71 7.85
C PHE A 410 19.05 18.31 7.12
N ALA A 411 19.90 19.04 7.82
CA ALA A 411 21.04 19.76 7.21
C ALA A 411 21.92 18.87 6.31
N LYS A 412 22.21 17.64 6.74
CA LYS A 412 22.96 16.66 5.96
C LYS A 412 22.26 16.28 4.64
N CYS A 413 20.93 16.20 4.64
CA CYS A 413 20.16 15.78 3.48
C CYS A 413 19.92 16.92 2.47
N GLN A 414 19.91 18.18 2.90
CA GLN A 414 19.71 19.34 2.01
C GLN A 414 20.79 19.43 0.91
N VAL A 415 22.00 18.98 1.21
CA VAL A 415 23.15 19.04 0.29
C VAL A 415 23.56 17.64 -0.22
N CYS A 416 22.72 16.63 0.00
CA CYS A 416 23.03 15.25 -0.35
C CYS A 416 22.73 14.98 -1.84
N ASP A 417 23.75 14.50 -2.57
CA ASP A 417 23.64 14.12 -3.99
C ASP A 417 22.99 12.76 -4.22
N LYS A 418 22.61 12.05 -3.13
CA LYS A 418 22.03 10.70 -3.16
C LYS A 418 20.54 10.68 -2.86
N LEU A 419 19.85 11.81 -2.86
CA LEU A 419 18.41 11.88 -2.54
C LEU A 419 17.54 11.05 -3.50
N ASN A 420 17.92 10.94 -4.76
CA ASN A 420 17.20 10.12 -5.74
C ASN A 420 17.26 8.62 -5.44
N PHE A 421 18.16 8.19 -4.58
CA PHE A 421 18.42 6.80 -4.19
C PHE A 421 17.99 6.51 -2.74
N CYS A 422 17.55 7.52 -1.98
CA CYS A 422 17.34 7.44 -0.55
C CYS A 422 15.86 7.34 -0.18
N ASP A 423 15.50 6.31 0.58
CA ASP A 423 14.16 6.06 1.15
C ASP A 423 14.06 6.47 2.63
N MET A 424 14.80 7.48 3.09
CA MET A 424 14.90 7.88 4.49
C MET A 424 13.51 8.04 5.14
N CYS A 425 13.38 7.50 6.35
CA CYS A 425 12.14 7.49 7.12
C CYS A 425 12.38 7.96 8.56
N VAL A 426 11.63 8.96 8.99
CA VAL A 426 11.75 9.52 10.35
C VAL A 426 11.30 8.54 11.45
N VAL A 427 10.43 7.58 11.12
CA VAL A 427 10.03 6.52 12.07
C VAL A 427 11.21 5.61 12.40
N TYR A 428 11.97 5.20 11.38
CA TYR A 428 13.21 4.44 11.58
C TYR A 428 14.23 5.25 12.37
N ASN A 429 14.41 6.54 12.02
CA ASN A 429 15.30 7.41 12.78
C ASN A 429 14.93 7.39 14.26
N PHE A 430 13.63 7.59 14.57
CA PHE A 430 13.17 7.62 15.95
C PHE A 430 13.32 6.27 16.66
N ASN A 431 12.89 5.18 16.03
CA ASN A 431 12.92 3.85 16.67
C ASN A 431 14.36 3.36 16.92
N GLU A 432 15.33 3.78 16.11
CA GLU A 432 16.73 3.37 16.27
C GLU A 432 17.54 4.34 17.15
N ASN A 433 17.27 5.65 17.07
CA ASN A 433 18.11 6.67 17.69
C ASN A 433 17.38 7.48 18.78
N GLY A 434 16.07 7.26 18.99
CA GLY A 434 15.26 8.03 19.95
C GLY A 434 14.92 9.45 19.52
N ASN A 435 15.31 9.88 18.31
CA ASN A 435 15.10 11.22 17.78
C ASN A 435 14.74 11.17 16.29
N LEU A 436 13.73 11.94 15.88
CA LEU A 436 13.28 12.02 14.48
C LEU A 436 14.35 12.53 13.52
N PHE A 437 15.20 13.43 13.99
CA PHE A 437 16.18 14.16 13.20
C PHE A 437 17.55 13.49 13.16
N ASP A 438 17.77 12.45 13.98
CA ASP A 438 19.00 11.66 13.96
C ASP A 438 18.89 10.56 12.90
N ILE A 439 19.54 10.80 11.76
CA ILE A 439 19.41 9.95 10.58
C ILE A 439 19.97 8.55 10.86
N CYS A 440 19.17 7.52 10.65
CA CYS A 440 19.63 6.15 10.60
C CYS A 440 20.65 5.98 9.45
N ASN A 441 21.91 5.70 9.78
CA ASN A 441 23.00 5.61 8.80
C ASN A 441 22.76 4.57 7.72
N ARG A 442 22.00 3.51 8.01
CA ARG A 442 21.63 2.47 7.04
C ARG A 442 20.99 3.03 5.78
N PHE A 443 20.19 4.11 5.89
CA PHE A 443 19.62 4.77 4.70
C PHE A 443 20.69 5.41 3.82
N CYS A 444 21.70 6.03 4.44
CA CYS A 444 22.81 6.64 3.69
C CYS A 444 23.66 5.59 2.97
N GLU A 445 23.94 4.46 3.64
CA GLU A 445 24.70 3.32 3.09
C GLU A 445 23.93 2.67 1.92
N MET A 446 22.64 2.40 2.10
CA MET A 446 21.80 1.84 1.06
C MET A 446 21.68 2.75 -0.16
N ALA A 447 21.60 4.07 0.05
CA ALA A 447 21.52 5.04 -1.03
C ALA A 447 22.85 5.12 -1.82
N GLU A 448 23.99 5.05 -1.15
CA GLU A 448 25.32 4.99 -1.79
C GLU A 448 25.45 3.74 -2.66
N ILE A 449 25.16 2.57 -2.07
CA ILE A 449 25.28 1.29 -2.77
C ILE A 449 24.32 1.23 -3.96
N LEU A 450 23.09 1.74 -3.83
CA LEU A 450 22.16 1.78 -4.95
C LEU A 450 22.66 2.69 -6.07
N ARG A 451 23.24 3.85 -5.73
CA ARG A 451 23.86 4.74 -6.72
C ARG A 451 25.01 4.06 -7.45
N GLU A 452 25.90 3.35 -6.74
CA GLU A 452 26.97 2.56 -7.34
C GLU A 452 26.44 1.47 -8.29
N CYS A 453 25.41 0.73 -7.85
CA CYS A 453 24.79 -0.30 -8.68
C CYS A 453 24.13 0.28 -9.95
N VAL A 454 23.54 1.48 -9.89
CA VAL A 454 23.02 2.18 -11.07
C VAL A 454 24.15 2.56 -12.03
N ILE A 455 25.31 3.03 -11.52
CA ILE A 455 26.48 3.34 -12.34
C ILE A 455 27.01 2.07 -13.03
N GLU A 456 27.16 0.98 -12.28
CA GLU A 456 27.60 -0.32 -12.80
C GLU A 456 26.63 -0.79 -13.92
N LYS A 457 25.33 -0.74 -13.66
CA LYS A 457 24.29 -1.17 -14.61
C LYS A 457 24.23 -0.29 -15.87
N TYR A 458 24.40 1.02 -15.72
CA TYR A 458 24.50 1.93 -16.86
C TYR A 458 25.68 1.55 -17.77
N ASN A 459 26.86 1.30 -17.19
CA ASN A 459 28.06 0.92 -17.95
C ASN A 459 27.96 -0.48 -18.59
N GLU A 460 27.11 -1.38 -18.04
CA GLU A 460 26.82 -2.68 -18.65
C GLU A 460 25.90 -2.57 -19.89
N LEU A 461 25.01 -1.58 -19.93
CA LEU A 461 23.99 -1.43 -20.95
C LEU A 461 24.42 -0.50 -22.10
N HIS A 462 25.45 0.33 -21.91
CA HIS A 462 25.95 1.33 -22.87
C HIS A 462 27.42 1.21 -23.13
#